data_5d8d881c0267c0752addf40f3876d50e
#
_entry.id   5d8d881c0267c0752addf40f3876d50e
#
_cell.length_a   1.000
_cell.length_b   1.000
_cell.length_c   1.000
_cell.angle_alpha   90.00
_cell.angle_beta   90.00
_cell.angle_gamma   90.00
#
_symmetry.space_group_name_H-M   'P 1'
#
loop_
_entity.id
_entity.type
_entity.pdbx_description
1 polymer ?
#
loop_
_entity_poly.entity_id
_entity_poly.type
_entity_poly.pdbx_seq_one_letter_code
_entity_poly.pdbx_strand_id
1 'polypeptide(L)'
;MRGLTLSRPLSLDEHVYGLGEKAFDLDRRRGFFQLWNVDVGYVSRYGWYVDPMYVSVPFFMVFDTKNAVGYFVNSASRIFVDVGLFRYDRLTVFVPEESVELFVIGGPGIGDVLRRYFRLTGMPFLLPEWALGYQISRYSYYPQDRVLEVVKRHLDMGIPVSAVYLDIDYMDGYRVFTWDPQRFPRPGELAEKLHEMGVRLVTILNPVLRVDQRYPLFGEALGLLVETEKGEIYTGTMWPGKSAWIDFLKPEARRWWSGRVRDWAERWGVDGIWLDMNEPAVLGEPQRDCTIDPGALHEVGGRRVRHAEAHNYYSVFQAEATFRGLVEAGREPFVLSRAGSAGIQRYAAVWTADNAPSWDDLRLQTALVLGLSVSGVPYAGLDIGAFAGHRHYRSPHLNDLDLLVRYYQIALFFPIFRAHRAPDTPDREIYELPDRWREKALRVVRLRYRFLPYLSALVLEAHEEGRPLLRPLACYHQDDENVHAMYDEYYVGPYILYAPLLGREDRRPVYLPRGRWADFWSGRTYEGPIWIENADELPIYVKEGALIPLSAEGGLDFLLFGAGGRMKLRDGTVAEHRDGGLVLTSPKHINEVIRLGERVERIRVGASTDRVI
;
A
#
# COMPACT_ATOMS: atom_id res chain seq x y z
N MET A 1 8.77 -21.97 26.12
CA MET A 1 9.17 -21.67 24.73
C MET A 1 10.68 -21.52 24.74
N ARG A 2 11.42 -22.30 23.96
CA ARG A 2 12.88 -22.09 23.76
C ARG A 2 13.04 -21.08 22.63
N GLY A 3 14.04 -20.22 22.69
CA GLY A 3 14.28 -19.23 21.64
C GLY A 3 15.47 -18.34 21.97
N LEU A 4 15.80 -17.45 21.04
CA LEU A 4 16.87 -16.49 21.14
C LEU A 4 16.34 -15.14 21.60
N THR A 5 17.10 -14.46 22.46
CA THR A 5 16.85 -13.08 22.84
C THR A 5 18.01 -12.22 22.37
N LEU A 6 17.72 -11.27 21.49
CA LEU A 6 18.65 -10.26 21.03
C LEU A 6 18.32 -8.96 21.77
N SER A 7 19.35 -8.25 22.26
CA SER A 7 19.12 -7.03 23.04
C SER A 7 20.23 -6.01 22.82
N ARG A 8 19.85 -4.74 22.77
CA ARG A 8 20.81 -3.62 22.74
C ARG A 8 20.38 -2.52 23.72
N PRO A 9 21.30 -1.68 24.22
CA PRO A 9 20.94 -0.43 24.87
C PRO A 9 20.14 0.47 23.93
N LEU A 10 19.22 1.28 24.50
CA LEU A 10 18.44 2.27 23.80
C LEU A 10 18.59 3.61 24.53
N SER A 11 19.28 4.58 23.93
CA SER A 11 19.49 5.92 24.48
C SER A 11 18.20 6.73 24.45
N LEU A 12 18.10 7.78 25.26
CA LEU A 12 16.88 8.60 25.34
C LEU A 12 16.59 9.40 24.07
N ASP A 13 17.62 9.72 23.31
CA ASP A 13 17.62 10.45 22.03
C ASP A 13 17.47 9.55 20.80
N GLU A 14 17.45 8.23 20.98
CA GLU A 14 17.21 7.29 19.89
C GLU A 14 15.71 7.07 19.63
N HIS A 15 15.34 6.99 18.38
CA HIS A 15 14.01 6.70 17.84
C HIS A 15 14.01 5.39 17.06
N VAL A 16 12.83 4.77 16.90
CA VAL A 16 12.72 3.47 16.24
C VAL A 16 11.58 3.49 15.23
N TYR A 17 11.92 3.29 13.94
CA TYR A 17 10.95 3.10 12.88
C TYR A 17 10.96 1.65 12.37
N GLY A 18 9.84 1.20 11.78
CA GLY A 18 9.77 -0.10 11.16
C GLY A 18 8.71 -1.02 11.72
N LEU A 19 9.00 -2.35 11.68
CA LEU A 19 8.17 -3.47 12.14
C LEU A 19 6.91 -3.74 11.29
N GLY A 20 6.78 -3.12 10.13
CA GLY A 20 5.62 -3.28 9.25
C GLY A 20 4.42 -2.47 9.70
N GLU A 21 3.25 -3.04 9.50
CA GLU A 21 1.98 -2.47 9.90
C GLU A 21 1.79 -2.60 11.41
N LYS A 22 1.76 -1.49 12.10
CA LYS A 22 1.58 -1.40 13.55
C LYS A 22 0.66 -0.26 13.89
N ALA A 23 -0.46 -0.55 14.53
CA ALA A 23 -1.44 0.45 14.98
C ALA A 23 -0.90 1.26 16.16
N PHE A 24 0.16 1.98 15.92
CA PHE A 24 0.95 2.72 16.90
C PHE A 24 1.53 3.99 16.25
N ASP A 25 2.10 4.88 17.07
CA ASP A 25 2.87 6.02 16.59
C ASP A 25 3.97 5.59 15.61
N LEU A 26 4.37 6.48 14.72
CA LEU A 26 5.44 6.20 13.75
C LEU A 26 6.75 5.82 14.45
N ASP A 27 7.09 6.53 15.53
CA ASP A 27 8.15 6.12 16.46
C ASP A 27 7.63 4.99 17.36
N ARG A 28 8.23 3.81 17.23
CA ARG A 28 7.85 2.59 17.97
C ARG A 28 8.30 2.59 19.44
N ARG A 29 8.95 3.63 19.89
CA ARG A 29 9.43 3.75 21.26
C ARG A 29 8.30 3.63 22.26
N ARG A 30 8.55 2.92 23.39
CA ARG A 30 7.59 2.57 24.44
C ARG A 30 6.48 1.60 23.99
N GLY A 31 6.71 0.92 22.86
CA GLY A 31 5.82 -0.12 22.36
C GLY A 31 6.34 -1.53 22.60
N PHE A 32 5.41 -2.48 22.64
CA PHE A 32 5.67 -3.91 22.58
C PHE A 32 4.89 -4.49 21.41
N PHE A 33 5.54 -5.23 20.52
CA PHE A 33 4.97 -5.64 19.26
C PHE A 33 5.16 -7.12 18.99
N GLN A 34 4.14 -7.71 18.35
CA GLN A 34 4.18 -9.06 17.82
C GLN A 34 4.26 -8.99 16.29
N LEU A 35 5.20 -9.72 15.70
CA LEU A 35 5.27 -9.90 14.26
C LEU A 35 4.62 -11.24 13.91
N TRP A 36 3.34 -11.19 13.60
CA TRP A 36 2.48 -12.33 13.28
C TRP A 36 1.30 -11.83 12.45
N ASN A 37 1.19 -12.26 11.22
CA ASN A 37 0.11 -11.79 10.34
C ASN A 37 -1.24 -12.35 10.80
N VAL A 38 -2.23 -11.49 11.00
CA VAL A 38 -3.57 -11.90 11.43
C VAL A 38 -4.63 -11.08 10.72
N ASP A 39 -5.82 -11.65 10.59
CA ASP A 39 -7.02 -10.88 10.26
C ASP A 39 -7.53 -10.17 11.53
N VAL A 40 -7.28 -8.88 11.61
CA VAL A 40 -7.65 -8.07 12.77
C VAL A 40 -9.15 -8.09 13.03
N GLY A 41 -9.98 -8.11 11.97
CA GLY A 41 -11.44 -8.12 12.09
C GLY A 41 -12.00 -9.32 12.84
N TYR A 42 -11.27 -10.45 12.86
CA TYR A 42 -11.67 -11.68 13.55
C TYR A 42 -11.01 -11.86 14.92
N VAL A 43 -9.85 -11.24 15.17
CA VAL A 43 -9.11 -11.42 16.43
C VAL A 43 -9.24 -10.26 17.40
N SER A 44 -9.58 -9.06 16.89
CA SER A 44 -9.63 -7.84 17.69
C SER A 44 -10.59 -6.82 17.06
N ARG A 45 -10.60 -5.62 17.62
CA ARG A 45 -11.28 -4.45 17.05
C ARG A 45 -10.25 -3.52 16.45
N TYR A 46 -10.33 -3.27 15.15
CA TYR A 46 -9.42 -2.38 14.43
C TYR A 46 -9.35 -0.98 15.06
N GLY A 47 -8.16 -0.48 15.32
CA GLY A 47 -7.93 0.83 15.93
C GLY A 47 -6.52 0.97 16.52
N TRP A 48 -6.23 2.11 17.15
CA TRP A 48 -4.97 2.36 17.82
C TRP A 48 -4.62 1.29 18.87
N TYR A 49 -3.34 0.95 18.95
CA TYR A 49 -2.74 -0.02 19.87
C TYR A 49 -3.17 -1.47 19.67
N VAL A 50 -3.79 -1.78 18.53
CA VAL A 50 -4.05 -3.16 18.12
C VAL A 50 -2.77 -3.78 17.56
N ASP A 51 -2.42 -4.96 18.08
CA ASP A 51 -1.28 -5.75 17.65
C ASP A 51 -1.52 -7.23 18.00
N PRO A 52 -1.25 -8.19 17.12
CA PRO A 52 -0.65 -8.04 15.79
C PRO A 52 -1.62 -7.56 14.71
N MET A 53 -1.08 -7.27 13.49
CA MET A 53 -1.82 -6.79 12.32
C MET A 53 -1.50 -7.64 11.06
N TYR A 54 -1.90 -7.17 9.89
CA TYR A 54 -1.86 -7.93 8.63
C TYR A 54 -0.45 -8.06 8.03
N VAL A 55 0.42 -7.04 8.17
CA VAL A 55 1.74 -6.99 7.53
C VAL A 55 2.85 -6.89 8.58
N SER A 56 3.51 -8.00 8.83
CA SER A 56 4.59 -8.10 9.81
C SER A 56 5.95 -8.14 9.12
N VAL A 57 6.75 -7.08 9.28
CA VAL A 57 8.09 -6.99 8.69
C VAL A 57 9.13 -7.01 9.80
N PRO A 58 9.99 -8.03 9.90
CA PRO A 58 11.01 -8.14 10.94
C PRO A 58 12.25 -7.27 10.65
N PHE A 59 12.00 -6.03 10.23
CA PHE A 59 12.98 -5.00 9.98
C PHE A 59 12.59 -3.73 10.73
N PHE A 60 13.57 -3.16 11.43
CA PHE A 60 13.43 -1.87 12.11
C PHE A 60 14.73 -1.08 12.05
N MET A 61 14.64 0.22 12.18
CA MET A 61 15.78 1.13 12.23
C MET A 61 15.79 1.85 13.56
N VAL A 62 16.97 1.95 14.15
CA VAL A 62 17.25 2.81 15.30
C VAL A 62 18.07 3.98 14.80
N PHE A 63 17.66 5.20 15.12
CA PHE A 63 18.32 6.42 14.65
C PHE A 63 18.28 7.52 15.71
N ASP A 64 19.23 8.42 15.61
CA ASP A 64 19.33 9.67 16.35
C ASP A 64 19.51 10.83 15.35
N THR A 65 19.87 12.00 15.80
CA THR A 65 20.14 13.18 14.95
C THR A 65 21.34 13.04 14.00
N LYS A 66 22.16 11.99 14.14
CA LYS A 66 23.44 11.84 13.41
C LYS A 66 23.57 10.53 12.64
N ASN A 67 23.00 9.45 13.16
CA ASN A 67 23.21 8.09 12.68
C ASN A 67 21.91 7.33 12.53
N ALA A 68 21.93 6.34 11.63
CA ALA A 68 20.85 5.36 11.52
C ALA A 68 21.43 3.95 11.34
N VAL A 69 20.85 2.97 12.01
CA VAL A 69 21.21 1.56 11.91
C VAL A 69 19.96 0.72 11.77
N GLY A 70 19.85 -0.05 10.69
CA GLY A 70 18.79 -1.02 10.47
C GLY A 70 19.14 -2.39 11.02
N TYR A 71 18.13 -3.09 11.49
CA TYR A 71 18.21 -4.47 11.97
C TYR A 71 17.16 -5.30 11.23
N PHE A 72 17.59 -6.31 10.51
CA PHE A 72 16.68 -7.25 9.85
C PHE A 72 16.90 -8.65 10.43
N VAL A 73 15.84 -9.18 11.05
CA VAL A 73 15.80 -10.53 11.64
C VAL A 73 15.15 -11.45 10.62
N ASN A 74 15.96 -12.26 9.91
CA ASN A 74 15.45 -13.14 8.86
C ASN A 74 14.74 -14.36 9.44
N SER A 75 13.48 -14.17 9.83
CA SER A 75 12.61 -15.19 10.40
C SER A 75 11.16 -14.97 9.98
N ALA A 76 10.43 -16.06 9.74
CA ALA A 76 8.99 -16.07 9.45
C ALA A 76 8.14 -16.46 10.67
N SER A 77 8.78 -16.71 11.80
CA SER A 77 8.14 -17.09 13.06
C SER A 77 7.49 -15.89 13.76
N ARG A 78 6.76 -16.18 14.84
CA ARG A 78 6.17 -15.15 15.70
C ARG A 78 7.25 -14.47 16.54
N ILE A 79 7.68 -13.31 16.13
CA ILE A 79 8.71 -12.51 16.83
C ILE A 79 8.04 -11.52 17.79
N PHE A 80 8.67 -11.26 18.94
CA PHE A 80 8.25 -10.26 19.90
C PHE A 80 9.34 -9.19 20.02
N VAL A 81 8.93 -7.91 19.98
CA VAL A 81 9.84 -6.77 20.03
C VAL A 81 9.40 -5.81 21.14
N ASP A 82 10.23 -5.67 22.16
CA ASP A 82 10.09 -4.64 23.20
C ASP A 82 10.98 -3.44 22.86
N VAL A 83 10.38 -2.28 22.62
CA VAL A 83 11.06 -1.04 22.28
C VAL A 83 11.04 -0.09 23.46
N GLY A 84 11.61 -0.51 24.58
CA GLY A 84 11.71 0.31 25.78
C GLY A 84 10.40 0.43 26.58
N LEU A 85 9.44 -0.49 26.42
CA LEU A 85 8.23 -0.53 27.25
C LEU A 85 8.52 -1.11 28.63
N PHE A 86 9.12 -2.31 28.68
CA PHE A 86 9.44 -2.97 29.96
C PHE A 86 10.73 -2.42 30.58
N ARG A 87 11.68 -2.03 29.74
CA ARG A 87 12.90 -1.34 30.14
C ARG A 87 13.19 -0.20 29.19
N TYR A 88 13.01 1.03 29.65
CA TYR A 88 13.10 2.27 28.85
C TYR A 88 14.48 2.46 28.17
N ASP A 89 15.54 1.84 28.73
CA ASP A 89 16.94 1.90 28.31
C ASP A 89 17.35 0.74 27.39
N ARG A 90 16.39 -0.07 26.90
CA ARG A 90 16.69 -1.29 26.18
C ARG A 90 15.68 -1.63 25.09
N LEU A 91 16.19 -2.01 23.92
CA LEU A 91 15.42 -2.69 22.88
C LEU A 91 15.72 -4.19 22.96
N THR A 92 14.67 -5.03 22.94
CA THR A 92 14.80 -6.49 23.04
C THR A 92 13.94 -7.17 21.99
N VAL A 93 14.51 -8.14 21.29
CA VAL A 93 13.83 -8.97 20.28
C VAL A 93 13.90 -10.42 20.74
N PHE A 94 12.74 -11.07 20.87
CA PHE A 94 12.64 -12.50 21.13
C PHE A 94 12.19 -13.24 19.88
N VAL A 95 12.96 -14.25 19.46
CA VAL A 95 12.68 -15.12 18.32
C VAL A 95 12.55 -16.56 18.83
N PRO A 96 11.42 -17.27 18.57
CA PRO A 96 11.20 -18.63 19.09
C PRO A 96 11.90 -19.70 18.24
N GLU A 97 13.16 -19.46 17.90
CA GLU A 97 14.02 -20.34 17.10
C GLU A 97 15.36 -20.58 17.81
N GLU A 98 16.03 -21.68 17.52
CA GLU A 98 17.33 -22.01 18.09
C GLU A 98 18.49 -21.27 17.38
N SER A 99 18.25 -20.82 16.14
CA SER A 99 19.18 -20.00 15.35
C SER A 99 18.43 -19.02 14.47
N VAL A 100 18.98 -17.84 14.23
CA VAL A 100 18.42 -16.82 13.34
C VAL A 100 19.54 -16.03 12.68
N GLU A 101 19.31 -15.62 11.44
CA GLU A 101 20.20 -14.67 10.77
C GLU A 101 19.79 -13.24 11.13
N LEU A 102 20.73 -12.46 11.64
CA LEU A 102 20.56 -11.04 11.92
C LEU A 102 21.44 -10.22 10.97
N PHE A 103 20.83 -9.38 10.16
CA PHE A 103 21.53 -8.41 9.33
C PHE A 103 21.55 -7.04 10.01
N VAL A 104 22.73 -6.48 10.20
CA VAL A 104 22.93 -5.12 10.71
C VAL A 104 23.33 -4.22 9.56
N ILE A 105 22.52 -3.19 9.29
CA ILE A 105 22.61 -2.35 8.10
C ILE A 105 22.94 -0.92 8.53
N GLY A 106 24.21 -0.54 8.48
CA GLY A 106 24.62 0.83 8.80
C GLY A 106 24.31 1.81 7.67
N GLY A 107 24.10 3.06 8.00
CA GLY A 107 23.96 4.16 7.04
C GLY A 107 24.17 5.52 7.72
N PRO A 108 24.53 6.58 6.96
CA PRO A 108 24.57 7.92 7.52
C PRO A 108 23.18 8.44 7.87
N GLY A 109 22.13 7.96 7.19
CA GLY A 109 20.76 8.34 7.47
C GLY A 109 19.73 7.25 7.15
N ILE A 110 18.49 7.50 7.54
CA ILE A 110 17.34 6.60 7.37
C ILE A 110 17.21 6.14 5.91
N GLY A 111 17.29 7.08 4.95
CA GLY A 111 17.16 6.78 3.52
C GLY A 111 18.27 5.85 2.99
N ASP A 112 19.48 5.91 3.54
CA ASP A 112 20.60 5.03 3.15
C ASP A 112 20.40 3.61 3.69
N VAL A 113 19.91 3.49 4.91
CA VAL A 113 19.57 2.20 5.53
C VAL A 113 18.46 1.51 4.72
N LEU A 114 17.39 2.23 4.35
CA LEU A 114 16.32 1.70 3.51
C LEU A 114 16.82 1.22 2.15
N ARG A 115 17.64 2.00 1.45
CA ARG A 115 18.21 1.60 0.15
C ARG A 115 19.05 0.32 0.25
N ARG A 116 19.83 0.16 1.33
CA ARG A 116 20.63 -1.05 1.58
C ARG A 116 19.73 -2.23 1.93
N TYR A 117 18.67 -2.01 2.69
CA TYR A 117 17.67 -3.03 3.00
C TYR A 117 16.99 -3.54 1.72
N PHE A 118 16.57 -2.66 0.79
CA PHE A 118 16.02 -3.07 -0.49
C PHE A 118 17.00 -3.86 -1.36
N ARG A 119 18.31 -3.51 -1.33
CA ARG A 119 19.33 -4.30 -2.04
C ARG A 119 19.47 -5.71 -1.46
N LEU A 120 19.25 -5.87 -0.16
CA LEU A 120 19.28 -7.17 0.52
C LEU A 120 18.03 -8.00 0.24
N THR A 121 16.84 -7.40 0.35
CA THR A 121 15.54 -8.10 0.29
C THR A 121 14.86 -8.05 -1.07
N GLY A 122 15.44 -7.34 -2.02
CA GLY A 122 14.92 -7.10 -3.37
C GLY A 122 14.26 -5.75 -3.55
N MET A 123 14.48 -5.16 -4.73
CA MET A 123 13.89 -3.87 -5.11
C MET A 123 12.38 -3.99 -5.26
N PRO A 124 11.60 -2.91 -5.00
CA PRO A 124 10.18 -2.88 -5.30
C PRO A 124 9.90 -3.17 -6.78
N PHE A 125 8.82 -3.91 -7.06
CA PHE A 125 8.42 -4.11 -8.46
C PHE A 125 7.99 -2.77 -9.11
N LEU A 126 8.02 -2.70 -10.44
CA LEU A 126 7.58 -1.51 -11.15
C LEU A 126 6.04 -1.48 -11.21
N LEU A 127 5.43 -0.77 -10.27
CA LEU A 127 3.96 -0.66 -10.17
C LEU A 127 3.38 -0.09 -11.48
N PRO A 128 2.39 -0.74 -12.12
CA PRO A 128 1.74 -0.22 -13.33
C PRO A 128 1.18 1.19 -13.13
N GLU A 129 1.28 2.03 -14.16
CA GLU A 129 0.83 3.42 -14.04
C GLU A 129 -0.68 3.53 -13.80
N TRP A 130 -1.48 2.66 -14.40
CA TRP A 130 -2.92 2.61 -14.16
C TRP A 130 -3.27 2.34 -12.69
N ALA A 131 -2.43 1.61 -11.94
CA ALA A 131 -2.63 1.33 -10.53
C ALA A 131 -2.46 2.58 -9.63
N LEU A 132 -1.90 3.65 -10.16
CA LEU A 132 -1.82 4.94 -9.48
C LEU A 132 -3.11 5.78 -9.62
N GLY A 133 -4.00 5.46 -10.55
CA GLY A 133 -5.27 6.17 -10.75
C GLY A 133 -6.31 5.87 -9.67
N TYR A 134 -7.51 6.43 -9.84
CA TYR A 134 -8.65 6.15 -8.96
C TYR A 134 -9.24 4.78 -9.27
N GLN A 135 -9.35 3.95 -8.25
CA GLN A 135 -9.81 2.57 -8.32
C GLN A 135 -11.09 2.42 -7.50
N ILE A 136 -12.07 1.71 -8.04
CA ILE A 136 -13.35 1.48 -7.37
C ILE A 136 -13.53 0.01 -7.02
N SER A 137 -14.04 -0.24 -5.83
CA SER A 137 -14.31 -1.56 -5.28
C SER A 137 -15.47 -1.52 -4.29
N ARG A 138 -16.18 -2.61 -4.21
CA ARG A 138 -17.22 -2.84 -3.18
C ARG A 138 -17.37 -4.34 -2.96
N TYR A 139 -17.75 -4.75 -1.80
CA TYR A 139 -18.24 -6.09 -1.48
C TYR A 139 -19.77 -6.11 -1.60
N SER A 140 -20.39 -6.47 -2.76
CA SER A 140 -19.77 -6.60 -4.07
C SER A 140 -20.59 -5.85 -5.12
N TYR A 141 -19.94 -5.53 -6.27
CA TYR A 141 -20.68 -5.15 -7.47
C TYR A 141 -21.12 -6.42 -8.19
N TYR A 142 -22.43 -6.73 -8.21
CA TYR A 142 -23.05 -7.78 -9.03
C TYR A 142 -24.53 -7.47 -9.25
N PRO A 143 -25.19 -7.98 -10.31
CA PRO A 143 -24.63 -8.81 -11.37
C PRO A 143 -23.66 -8.05 -12.31
N GLN A 144 -23.16 -8.73 -13.36
CA GLN A 144 -22.22 -8.20 -14.35
C GLN A 144 -22.60 -6.81 -14.88
N ASP A 145 -23.89 -6.60 -15.19
CA ASP A 145 -24.38 -5.32 -15.72
C ASP A 145 -24.25 -4.17 -14.71
N ARG A 146 -24.34 -4.46 -13.41
CA ARG A 146 -24.13 -3.45 -12.35
C ARG A 146 -22.69 -2.95 -12.34
N VAL A 147 -21.70 -3.81 -12.63
CA VAL A 147 -20.29 -3.40 -12.75
C VAL A 147 -20.13 -2.36 -13.85
N LEU A 148 -20.69 -2.64 -15.03
CA LEU A 148 -20.64 -1.72 -16.18
C LEU A 148 -21.40 -0.41 -15.89
N GLU A 149 -22.57 -0.50 -15.26
CA GLU A 149 -23.35 0.68 -14.86
C GLU A 149 -22.56 1.61 -13.93
N VAL A 150 -21.94 1.06 -12.87
CA VAL A 150 -21.18 1.85 -11.91
C VAL A 150 -20.00 2.54 -12.59
N VAL A 151 -19.23 1.83 -13.41
CA VAL A 151 -18.10 2.41 -14.16
C VAL A 151 -18.59 3.50 -15.11
N LYS A 152 -19.61 3.20 -15.92
CA LYS A 152 -20.16 4.15 -16.89
C LYS A 152 -20.66 5.43 -16.22
N ARG A 153 -21.40 5.33 -15.12
CA ARG A 153 -21.89 6.51 -14.37
C ARG A 153 -20.77 7.41 -13.86
N HIS A 154 -19.63 6.83 -13.41
CA HIS A 154 -18.47 7.62 -13.06
C HIS A 154 -17.95 8.40 -14.28
N LEU A 155 -17.71 7.69 -15.39
CA LEU A 155 -17.14 8.28 -16.59
C LEU A 155 -18.07 9.34 -17.22
N ASP A 156 -19.37 9.08 -17.27
CA ASP A 156 -20.40 10.02 -17.78
C ASP A 156 -20.44 11.34 -16.97
N MET A 157 -20.07 11.29 -15.69
CA MET A 157 -19.94 12.48 -14.84
C MET A 157 -18.51 13.08 -14.82
N GLY A 158 -17.64 12.64 -15.71
CA GLY A 158 -16.26 13.13 -15.79
C GLY A 158 -15.39 12.73 -14.59
N ILE A 159 -15.74 11.64 -13.91
CA ILE A 159 -14.95 11.05 -12.83
C ILE A 159 -14.08 9.94 -13.41
N PRO A 160 -12.77 10.14 -13.57
CA PRO A 160 -11.91 9.11 -14.16
C PRO A 160 -11.80 7.92 -13.22
N VAL A 161 -11.87 6.72 -13.79
CA VAL A 161 -11.66 5.44 -13.09
C VAL A 161 -10.59 4.67 -13.83
N SER A 162 -9.59 4.16 -13.13
CA SER A 162 -8.51 3.37 -13.73
C SER A 162 -8.72 1.87 -13.61
N ALA A 163 -9.39 1.41 -12.55
CA ALA A 163 -9.69 0.00 -12.34
C ALA A 163 -10.97 -0.21 -11.53
N VAL A 164 -11.64 -1.33 -11.79
CA VAL A 164 -12.74 -1.85 -10.98
C VAL A 164 -12.37 -3.23 -10.43
N TYR A 165 -12.74 -3.44 -9.17
CA TYR A 165 -12.47 -4.69 -8.45
C TYR A 165 -13.74 -5.52 -8.30
N LEU A 166 -13.61 -6.83 -8.48
CA LEU A 166 -14.66 -7.80 -8.15
C LEU A 166 -14.29 -8.53 -6.87
N ASP A 167 -15.13 -8.39 -5.86
CA ASP A 167 -15.06 -9.11 -4.59
C ASP A 167 -15.69 -10.50 -4.73
N ILE A 168 -15.64 -11.33 -3.70
CA ILE A 168 -15.88 -12.79 -3.71
C ILE A 168 -17.18 -13.25 -4.39
N ASP A 169 -18.20 -12.40 -4.53
CA ASP A 169 -19.51 -12.75 -5.11
C ASP A 169 -19.49 -12.99 -6.63
N TYR A 170 -18.38 -12.74 -7.33
CA TYR A 170 -18.26 -13.15 -8.72
C TYR A 170 -18.00 -14.66 -8.87
N MET A 171 -17.52 -15.30 -7.80
CA MET A 171 -17.17 -16.73 -7.81
C MET A 171 -18.39 -17.62 -7.61
N ASP A 172 -18.44 -18.76 -8.28
CA ASP A 172 -19.42 -19.80 -8.06
C ASP A 172 -19.22 -20.46 -6.68
N GLY A 173 -20.09 -20.11 -5.74
CA GLY A 173 -20.02 -20.59 -4.35
C GLY A 173 -18.67 -20.27 -3.67
N TYR A 174 -18.07 -19.13 -3.99
CA TYR A 174 -16.79 -18.64 -3.46
C TYR A 174 -15.57 -19.50 -3.78
N ARG A 175 -15.67 -20.37 -4.81
CA ARG A 175 -14.57 -21.22 -5.29
C ARG A 175 -13.64 -20.39 -6.18
N VAL A 176 -12.38 -20.32 -5.85
CA VAL A 176 -11.39 -19.54 -6.64
C VAL A 176 -11.28 -20.06 -8.07
N PHE A 177 -10.93 -19.19 -9.01
CA PHE A 177 -10.86 -19.49 -10.45
C PHE A 177 -12.17 -20.01 -11.05
N THR A 178 -13.33 -19.55 -10.54
CA THR A 178 -14.66 -19.83 -11.12
C THR A 178 -15.44 -18.54 -11.29
N TRP A 179 -16.39 -18.56 -12.21
CA TRP A 179 -17.39 -17.51 -12.37
C TRP A 179 -18.76 -18.06 -11.99
N ASP A 180 -19.55 -17.29 -11.26
CA ASP A 180 -20.96 -17.60 -11.04
C ASP A 180 -21.72 -17.39 -12.37
N PRO A 181 -22.29 -18.46 -13.00
CA PRO A 181 -22.87 -18.33 -14.32
C PRO A 181 -24.17 -17.54 -14.37
N GLN A 182 -24.82 -17.30 -13.21
CA GLN A 182 -26.03 -16.48 -13.12
C GLN A 182 -25.68 -15.01 -12.95
N ARG A 183 -24.68 -14.70 -12.13
CA ARG A 183 -24.26 -13.34 -11.84
C ARG A 183 -23.34 -12.77 -12.91
N PHE A 184 -22.45 -13.60 -13.47
CA PHE A 184 -21.44 -13.23 -14.47
C PHE A 184 -21.47 -14.20 -15.66
N PRO A 185 -22.55 -14.17 -16.48
CA PRO A 185 -22.72 -15.12 -17.59
C PRO A 185 -21.70 -14.97 -18.72
N ARG A 186 -21.08 -13.79 -18.86
CA ARG A 186 -20.16 -13.45 -19.97
C ARG A 186 -18.99 -12.62 -19.47
N PRO A 187 -18.11 -13.19 -18.61
CA PRO A 187 -17.03 -12.42 -17.98
C PRO A 187 -15.97 -11.89 -18.97
N GLY A 188 -15.73 -12.58 -20.10
CA GLY A 188 -14.85 -12.07 -21.16
C GLY A 188 -15.40 -10.78 -21.79
N GLU A 189 -16.70 -10.73 -22.14
CA GLU A 189 -17.32 -9.50 -22.64
C GLU A 189 -17.32 -8.36 -21.61
N LEU A 190 -17.41 -8.67 -20.31
CA LEU A 190 -17.26 -7.66 -19.26
C LEU A 190 -15.87 -7.02 -19.32
N ALA A 191 -14.81 -7.83 -19.39
CA ALA A 191 -13.44 -7.35 -19.44
C ALA A 191 -13.21 -6.51 -20.73
N GLU A 192 -13.67 -6.99 -21.90
CA GLU A 192 -13.57 -6.26 -23.16
C GLU A 192 -14.22 -4.87 -23.06
N LYS A 193 -15.45 -4.77 -22.57
CA LYS A 193 -16.15 -3.50 -22.41
C LYS A 193 -15.48 -2.56 -21.40
N LEU A 194 -14.90 -3.09 -20.33
CA LEU A 194 -14.11 -2.30 -19.38
C LEU A 194 -12.84 -1.76 -20.07
N HIS A 195 -12.14 -2.58 -20.84
CA HIS A 195 -10.95 -2.16 -21.60
C HIS A 195 -11.27 -1.11 -22.65
N GLU A 196 -12.41 -1.22 -23.36
CA GLU A 196 -12.90 -0.19 -24.29
C GLU A 196 -13.12 1.16 -23.60
N MET A 197 -13.52 1.15 -22.33
CA MET A 197 -13.67 2.34 -21.49
C MET A 197 -12.33 2.80 -20.84
N GLY A 198 -11.21 2.10 -21.08
CA GLY A 198 -9.91 2.39 -20.47
C GLY A 198 -9.78 1.94 -19.02
N VAL A 199 -10.67 1.07 -18.54
CA VAL A 199 -10.73 0.60 -17.16
C VAL A 199 -10.20 -0.82 -17.03
N ARG A 200 -9.33 -1.07 -16.05
CA ARG A 200 -8.74 -2.38 -15.77
C ARG A 200 -9.62 -3.21 -14.85
N LEU A 201 -9.58 -4.53 -15.03
CA LEU A 201 -10.34 -5.49 -14.23
C LEU A 201 -9.42 -6.20 -13.23
N VAL A 202 -9.73 -6.10 -11.94
CA VAL A 202 -9.04 -6.79 -10.85
C VAL A 202 -9.99 -7.76 -10.18
N THR A 203 -9.58 -9.02 -9.96
CA THR A 203 -10.39 -10.02 -9.27
C THR A 203 -9.75 -10.48 -7.97
N ILE A 204 -10.58 -10.71 -6.92
CA ILE A 204 -10.11 -11.24 -5.64
C ILE A 204 -9.84 -12.75 -5.74
N LEU A 205 -8.80 -13.24 -5.06
CA LEU A 205 -8.49 -14.65 -4.87
C LEU A 205 -8.06 -14.92 -3.43
N ASN A 206 -8.63 -15.98 -2.84
CA ASN A 206 -8.27 -16.47 -1.52
C ASN A 206 -7.28 -17.64 -1.63
N PRO A 207 -6.47 -17.97 -0.58
CA PRO A 207 -5.44 -19.01 -0.64
C PRO A 207 -5.96 -20.45 -0.48
N VAL A 208 -7.27 -20.68 -0.67
CA VAL A 208 -7.93 -21.93 -0.32
C VAL A 208 -8.70 -22.56 -1.47
N LEU A 209 -8.82 -23.87 -1.43
CA LEU A 209 -9.72 -24.64 -2.27
C LEU A 209 -10.82 -25.26 -1.42
N ARG A 210 -12.08 -25.19 -1.90
CA ARG A 210 -13.18 -25.93 -1.30
C ARG A 210 -12.90 -27.43 -1.36
N VAL A 211 -13.09 -28.12 -0.26
CA VAL A 211 -13.00 -29.58 -0.19
C VAL A 211 -14.27 -30.18 -0.82
N ASP A 212 -14.25 -30.38 -2.12
CA ASP A 212 -15.35 -30.92 -2.92
C ASP A 212 -14.77 -31.70 -4.11
N GLN A 213 -15.07 -33.01 -4.21
CA GLN A 213 -14.59 -33.86 -5.31
C GLN A 213 -15.13 -33.43 -6.68
N ARG A 214 -16.24 -32.67 -6.73
CA ARG A 214 -16.82 -32.13 -7.97
C ARG A 214 -16.15 -30.80 -8.40
N TYR A 215 -15.24 -30.27 -7.57
CA TYR A 215 -14.44 -29.10 -7.89
C TYR A 215 -13.08 -29.55 -8.46
N PRO A 216 -12.86 -29.47 -9.79
CA PRO A 216 -11.71 -30.10 -10.43
C PRO A 216 -10.37 -29.65 -9.84
N LEU A 217 -10.23 -28.37 -9.50
CA LEU A 217 -8.99 -27.80 -8.95
C LEU A 217 -8.62 -28.40 -7.60
N PHE A 218 -9.59 -28.88 -6.80
CA PHE A 218 -9.29 -29.60 -5.57
C PHE A 218 -8.59 -30.94 -5.87
N GLY A 219 -9.06 -31.67 -6.89
CA GLY A 219 -8.42 -32.91 -7.34
C GLY A 219 -7.02 -32.68 -7.90
N GLU A 220 -6.83 -31.64 -8.70
CA GLU A 220 -5.53 -31.27 -9.27
C GLU A 220 -4.51 -30.87 -8.20
N ALA A 221 -4.96 -30.26 -7.10
CA ALA A 221 -4.10 -29.77 -6.02
C ALA A 221 -3.77 -30.82 -4.95
N LEU A 222 -4.25 -32.04 -5.08
CA LEU A 222 -3.85 -33.12 -4.16
C LEU A 222 -2.31 -33.29 -4.15
N GLY A 223 -1.71 -33.27 -2.96
CA GLY A 223 -0.24 -33.24 -2.80
C GLY A 223 0.40 -31.83 -2.85
N LEU A 224 -0.40 -30.77 -3.09
CA LEU A 224 0.04 -29.37 -3.06
C LEU A 224 -0.55 -28.58 -1.88
N LEU A 225 -1.20 -29.26 -0.95
CA LEU A 225 -1.94 -28.69 0.17
C LEU A 225 -1.14 -28.79 1.46
N VAL A 226 -1.43 -27.89 2.40
CA VAL A 226 -0.91 -27.93 3.77
C VAL A 226 -1.36 -29.23 4.45
N GLU A 227 -0.48 -29.86 5.22
CA GLU A 227 -0.74 -31.12 5.91
C GLU A 227 -0.84 -30.93 7.43
N THR A 228 -1.55 -31.83 8.09
CA THR A 228 -1.49 -31.98 9.55
C THR A 228 -0.20 -32.70 9.96
N GLU A 229 0.14 -32.71 11.26
CA GLU A 229 1.27 -33.50 11.78
C GLU A 229 1.18 -35.01 11.45
N LYS A 230 -0.02 -35.52 11.19
CA LYS A 230 -0.25 -36.92 10.79
C LYS A 230 -0.09 -37.17 9.29
N GLY A 231 0.18 -36.14 8.49
CA GLY A 231 0.29 -36.23 7.03
C GLY A 231 -1.07 -36.24 6.31
N GLU A 232 -2.14 -35.87 6.99
CA GLU A 232 -3.46 -35.69 6.38
C GLU A 232 -3.59 -34.27 5.86
N ILE A 233 -4.46 -34.03 4.87
CA ILE A 233 -4.74 -32.67 4.38
C ILE A 233 -5.29 -31.81 5.54
N TYR A 234 -4.65 -30.67 5.81
CA TYR A 234 -5.17 -29.69 6.77
C TYR A 234 -6.45 -29.06 6.22
N THR A 235 -7.52 -29.05 7.00
CA THR A 235 -8.80 -28.46 6.62
C THR A 235 -9.34 -27.56 7.72
N GLY A 236 -10.01 -26.47 7.32
CA GLY A 236 -10.68 -25.53 8.20
C GLY A 236 -11.89 -24.90 7.50
N THR A 237 -12.44 -23.84 8.06
CA THR A 237 -13.57 -23.10 7.48
C THR A 237 -13.08 -21.82 6.81
N MET A 238 -13.56 -21.56 5.58
CA MET A 238 -13.39 -20.32 4.84
C MET A 238 -14.68 -19.98 4.07
N TRP A 239 -14.69 -18.96 3.24
CA TRP A 239 -15.87 -18.52 2.48
C TRP A 239 -16.60 -19.64 1.74
N PRO A 240 -15.94 -20.57 1.04
CA PRO A 240 -16.64 -21.67 0.37
C PRO A 240 -17.07 -22.82 1.33
N GLY A 241 -16.93 -22.66 2.64
CA GLY A 241 -17.19 -23.69 3.65
C GLY A 241 -15.94 -24.48 4.01
N LYS A 242 -16.03 -25.83 4.11
CA LYS A 242 -14.85 -26.67 4.39
C LYS A 242 -13.81 -26.50 3.29
N SER A 243 -12.64 -26.05 3.66
CA SER A 243 -11.56 -25.65 2.76
C SER A 243 -10.23 -26.28 3.15
N ALA A 244 -9.32 -26.38 2.17
CA ALA A 244 -7.93 -26.77 2.35
C ALA A 244 -7.03 -25.66 1.81
N TRP A 245 -5.92 -25.39 2.50
CA TRP A 245 -4.97 -24.32 2.15
C TRP A 245 -3.88 -24.83 1.23
N ILE A 246 -3.55 -24.06 0.20
CA ILE A 246 -2.45 -24.37 -0.70
C ILE A 246 -1.14 -24.15 0.05
N ASP A 247 -0.20 -25.10 -0.08
CA ASP A 247 1.14 -24.97 0.51
C ASP A 247 2.05 -24.13 -0.39
N PHE A 248 1.96 -22.79 -0.28
CA PHE A 248 2.80 -21.89 -1.07
C PHE A 248 4.30 -21.96 -0.74
N LEU A 249 4.69 -22.61 0.35
CA LEU A 249 6.10 -22.87 0.63
C LEU A 249 6.67 -23.95 -0.31
N LYS A 250 5.81 -24.82 -0.84
CA LYS A 250 6.14 -25.86 -1.81
C LYS A 250 6.32 -25.27 -3.22
N PRO A 251 7.48 -25.44 -3.88
CA PRO A 251 7.72 -24.87 -5.22
C PRO A 251 6.72 -25.36 -6.27
N GLU A 252 6.26 -26.61 -6.17
CA GLU A 252 5.26 -27.23 -7.04
C GLU A 252 3.91 -26.53 -6.95
N ALA A 253 3.48 -26.19 -5.72
CA ALA A 253 2.24 -25.47 -5.47
C ALA A 253 2.30 -24.05 -6.04
N ARG A 254 3.45 -23.36 -5.91
CA ARG A 254 3.65 -22.06 -6.56
C ARG A 254 3.58 -22.12 -8.08
N ARG A 255 4.20 -23.14 -8.70
CA ARG A 255 4.12 -23.32 -10.18
C ARG A 255 2.68 -23.60 -10.62
N TRP A 256 1.97 -24.48 -9.91
CA TRP A 256 0.57 -24.76 -10.19
C TRP A 256 -0.30 -23.50 -10.09
N TRP A 257 -0.16 -22.73 -9.00
CA TRP A 257 -0.90 -21.49 -8.81
C TRP A 257 -0.58 -20.44 -9.89
N SER A 258 0.69 -20.26 -10.23
CA SER A 258 1.13 -19.36 -11.31
C SER A 258 0.46 -19.72 -12.64
N GLY A 259 0.43 -21.02 -13.00
CA GLY A 259 -0.27 -21.49 -14.18
C GLY A 259 -1.78 -21.20 -14.15
N ARG A 260 -2.45 -21.38 -12.99
CA ARG A 260 -3.88 -21.04 -12.86
C ARG A 260 -4.13 -19.53 -12.99
N VAL A 261 -3.28 -18.68 -12.41
CA VAL A 261 -3.36 -17.23 -12.56
C VAL A 261 -3.14 -16.80 -14.01
N ARG A 262 -2.12 -17.36 -14.69
CA ARG A 262 -1.89 -17.11 -16.10
C ARG A 262 -3.14 -17.43 -16.93
N ASP A 263 -3.65 -18.67 -16.82
CA ASP A 263 -4.82 -19.13 -17.57
C ASP A 263 -6.07 -18.26 -17.27
N TRP A 264 -6.20 -17.79 -16.01
CA TRP A 264 -7.27 -16.89 -15.58
C TRP A 264 -7.18 -15.52 -16.26
N ALA A 265 -5.99 -14.92 -16.25
CA ALA A 265 -5.73 -13.61 -16.85
C ALA A 265 -5.86 -13.64 -18.38
N GLU A 266 -5.31 -14.65 -19.04
CA GLU A 266 -5.39 -14.81 -20.51
C GLU A 266 -6.83 -15.05 -20.96
N ARG A 267 -7.51 -16.01 -20.35
CA ARG A 267 -8.84 -16.43 -20.77
C ARG A 267 -9.92 -15.36 -20.55
N TRP A 268 -9.82 -14.60 -19.47
CA TRP A 268 -10.90 -13.71 -19.03
C TRP A 268 -10.56 -12.22 -19.07
N GLY A 269 -9.38 -11.86 -19.56
CA GLY A 269 -8.99 -10.47 -19.68
C GLY A 269 -8.74 -9.78 -18.33
N VAL A 270 -8.41 -10.54 -17.27
CA VAL A 270 -8.11 -9.97 -15.95
C VAL A 270 -6.73 -9.31 -15.96
N ASP A 271 -6.63 -8.09 -15.45
CA ASP A 271 -5.41 -7.27 -15.47
C ASP A 271 -4.61 -7.36 -14.17
N GLY A 272 -5.28 -7.59 -13.05
CA GLY A 272 -4.64 -7.66 -11.74
C GLY A 272 -5.37 -8.61 -10.78
N ILE A 273 -4.67 -8.99 -9.72
CA ILE A 273 -5.20 -9.90 -8.70
C ILE A 273 -5.14 -9.22 -7.33
N TRP A 274 -6.25 -9.33 -6.60
CA TRP A 274 -6.35 -8.97 -5.20
C TRP A 274 -6.30 -10.23 -4.34
N LEU A 275 -5.26 -10.37 -3.51
CA LEU A 275 -5.07 -11.50 -2.59
C LEU A 275 -5.61 -11.13 -1.23
N ASP A 276 -6.63 -11.85 -0.81
CA ASP A 276 -7.31 -11.66 0.46
C ASP A 276 -7.23 -12.92 1.33
N MET A 277 -7.44 -12.79 2.65
CA MET A 277 -7.44 -13.88 3.63
C MET A 277 -6.10 -14.65 3.69
N ASN A 278 -5.00 -14.04 3.29
CA ASN A 278 -3.71 -14.70 3.10
C ASN A 278 -2.68 -14.47 4.22
N GLU A 279 -3.14 -14.20 5.42
CA GLU A 279 -2.32 -14.20 6.67
C GLU A 279 -1.63 -15.55 6.95
N PRO A 280 -2.18 -16.76 6.76
CA PRO A 280 -3.46 -17.19 6.18
C PRO A 280 -4.58 -17.34 7.22
N ALA A 281 -5.73 -16.75 6.93
CA ALA A 281 -6.87 -16.78 7.83
C ALA A 281 -7.65 -18.12 7.82
N VAL A 282 -8.22 -18.48 8.97
CA VAL A 282 -9.14 -19.61 9.19
C VAL A 282 -10.31 -19.13 10.04
N LEU A 283 -11.53 -19.17 9.50
CA LEU A 283 -12.70 -18.66 10.20
C LEU A 283 -13.10 -19.56 11.39
N GLY A 284 -13.48 -18.92 12.51
CA GLY A 284 -14.01 -19.63 13.67
C GLY A 284 -12.98 -20.25 14.60
N GLU A 285 -11.70 -19.91 14.46
CA GLU A 285 -10.58 -20.44 15.26
C GLU A 285 -9.91 -19.36 16.14
N PRO A 286 -10.65 -18.61 17.00
CA PRO A 286 -10.09 -17.47 17.74
C PRO A 286 -8.95 -17.88 18.69
N GLN A 287 -8.94 -19.12 19.21
CA GLN A 287 -7.85 -19.65 20.06
C GLN A 287 -6.51 -19.80 19.32
N ARG A 288 -6.51 -19.68 17.98
CA ARG A 288 -5.34 -19.73 17.10
C ARG A 288 -5.16 -18.43 16.32
N ASP A 289 -5.63 -17.33 16.85
CA ASP A 289 -5.66 -16.01 16.17
C ASP A 289 -6.34 -16.09 14.78
N CYS A 290 -7.31 -16.98 14.60
CA CYS A 290 -7.98 -17.27 13.33
C CYS A 290 -6.99 -17.54 12.18
N THR A 291 -5.90 -18.29 12.44
CA THR A 291 -4.91 -18.70 11.43
C THR A 291 -4.77 -20.23 11.37
N ILE A 292 -4.02 -20.73 10.40
CA ILE A 292 -3.66 -22.17 10.29
C ILE A 292 -3.03 -22.64 11.61
N ASP A 293 -3.31 -23.89 12.00
CA ASP A 293 -2.71 -24.53 13.16
C ASP A 293 -1.17 -24.37 13.14
N PRO A 294 -0.55 -23.82 14.19
CA PRO A 294 0.91 -23.66 14.25
C PRO A 294 1.69 -24.96 14.09
N GLY A 295 1.07 -26.13 14.39
CA GLY A 295 1.63 -27.46 14.18
C GLY A 295 1.43 -28.03 12.77
N ALA A 296 0.62 -27.41 11.93
CA ALA A 296 0.46 -27.85 10.53
C ALA A 296 1.80 -27.83 9.79
N LEU A 297 1.95 -28.67 8.78
CA LEU A 297 3.21 -28.90 8.10
C LEU A 297 3.19 -28.37 6.67
N HIS A 298 4.28 -27.71 6.33
CA HIS A 298 4.65 -27.27 5.00
C HIS A 298 5.87 -28.04 4.47
N GLU A 299 6.04 -28.05 3.16
CA GLU A 299 7.24 -28.61 2.54
C GLU A 299 8.11 -27.52 1.92
N VAL A 300 9.36 -27.45 2.38
CA VAL A 300 10.37 -26.50 1.86
C VAL A 300 11.61 -27.28 1.45
N GLY A 301 11.85 -27.42 0.13
CA GLY A 301 13.05 -28.09 -0.37
C GLY A 301 13.23 -29.53 0.14
N GLY A 302 12.16 -30.30 0.24
CA GLY A 302 12.15 -31.69 0.75
C GLY A 302 12.18 -31.79 2.29
N ARG A 303 12.12 -30.68 3.01
CA ARG A 303 12.04 -30.64 4.48
C ARG A 303 10.63 -30.30 4.92
N ARG A 304 10.14 -30.95 5.97
CA ARG A 304 8.91 -30.56 6.65
C ARG A 304 9.19 -29.44 7.65
N VAL A 305 8.45 -28.35 7.56
CA VAL A 305 8.55 -27.16 8.41
C VAL A 305 7.19 -26.91 9.05
N ARG A 306 7.15 -26.61 10.33
CA ARG A 306 5.90 -26.26 11.00
C ARG A 306 5.38 -24.91 10.55
N HIS A 307 4.07 -24.74 10.50
CA HIS A 307 3.46 -23.47 10.17
C HIS A 307 3.95 -22.32 11.07
N ALA A 308 4.15 -22.59 12.35
CA ALA A 308 4.71 -21.63 13.31
C ALA A 308 6.06 -21.03 12.90
N GLU A 309 6.86 -21.74 12.09
CA GLU A 309 8.18 -21.33 11.61
C GLU A 309 8.15 -20.63 10.24
N ALA A 310 6.98 -20.66 9.56
CA ALA A 310 6.84 -20.25 8.17
C ALA A 310 5.73 -19.22 7.91
N HIS A 311 4.90 -18.99 8.91
CA HIS A 311 3.64 -18.26 8.83
C HIS A 311 3.73 -16.91 8.08
N ASN A 312 4.61 -16.03 8.52
CA ASN A 312 4.69 -14.67 7.97
C ASN A 312 5.16 -14.63 6.50
N TYR A 313 5.78 -15.71 5.98
CA TYR A 313 6.19 -15.77 4.57
C TYR A 313 5.15 -16.43 3.66
N TYR A 314 4.07 -16.99 4.20
CA TYR A 314 3.02 -17.64 3.42
C TYR A 314 2.45 -16.70 2.35
N SER A 315 2.06 -15.49 2.74
CA SER A 315 1.53 -14.46 1.84
C SER A 315 2.54 -13.99 0.79
N VAL A 316 3.82 -13.91 1.15
CA VAL A 316 4.90 -13.49 0.23
C VAL A 316 5.04 -14.50 -0.91
N PHE A 317 4.99 -15.79 -0.61
CA PHE A 317 5.09 -16.84 -1.63
C PHE A 317 3.82 -16.95 -2.50
N GLN A 318 2.64 -16.69 -1.93
CA GLN A 318 1.43 -16.55 -2.75
C GLN A 318 1.53 -15.36 -3.70
N ALA A 319 1.97 -14.20 -3.21
CA ALA A 319 2.16 -13.01 -4.04
C ALA A 319 3.19 -13.25 -5.15
N GLU A 320 4.32 -13.92 -4.85
CA GLU A 320 5.31 -14.33 -5.85
C GLU A 320 4.69 -15.17 -6.96
N ALA A 321 3.96 -16.23 -6.60
CA ALA A 321 3.32 -17.12 -7.56
C ALA A 321 2.28 -16.40 -8.42
N THR A 322 1.50 -15.50 -7.80
CA THR A 322 0.49 -14.68 -8.49
C THR A 322 1.13 -13.68 -9.46
N PHE A 323 2.17 -12.98 -9.01
CA PHE A 323 2.92 -12.04 -9.82
C PHE A 323 3.52 -12.72 -11.07
N ARG A 324 4.14 -13.89 -10.88
CA ARG A 324 4.71 -14.67 -11.99
C ARG A 324 3.64 -15.07 -13.00
N GLY A 325 2.47 -15.54 -12.54
CA GLY A 325 1.36 -15.89 -13.42
C GLY A 325 0.87 -14.72 -14.28
N LEU A 326 0.79 -13.50 -13.72
CA LEU A 326 0.46 -12.29 -14.48
C LEU A 326 1.53 -11.93 -15.50
N VAL A 327 2.82 -12.05 -15.16
CA VAL A 327 3.94 -11.84 -16.09
C VAL A 327 3.88 -12.86 -17.24
N GLU A 328 3.67 -14.13 -16.92
CA GLU A 328 3.52 -15.21 -17.92
C GLU A 328 2.32 -15.00 -18.85
N ALA A 329 1.25 -14.36 -18.36
CA ALA A 329 0.09 -13.94 -19.16
C ALA A 329 0.33 -12.68 -20.01
N GLY A 330 1.55 -12.11 -20.01
CA GLY A 330 1.88 -10.89 -20.73
C GLY A 330 1.21 -9.62 -20.17
N ARG A 331 0.80 -9.63 -18.88
CA ARG A 331 0.24 -8.45 -18.21
C ARG A 331 1.35 -7.60 -17.59
N GLU A 332 1.09 -6.29 -17.43
CA GLU A 332 1.82 -5.49 -16.45
C GLU A 332 1.37 -5.98 -15.06
N PRO A 333 2.24 -6.66 -14.29
CA PRO A 333 1.78 -7.38 -13.12
C PRO A 333 1.32 -6.41 -12.01
N PHE A 334 0.09 -6.60 -11.57
CA PHE A 334 -0.46 -5.91 -10.40
C PHE A 334 -1.06 -6.91 -9.43
N VAL A 335 -0.49 -6.97 -8.25
CA VAL A 335 -1.00 -7.77 -7.12
C VAL A 335 -1.21 -6.81 -5.94
N LEU A 336 -2.42 -6.86 -5.36
CA LEU A 336 -2.73 -6.19 -4.09
C LEU A 336 -2.89 -7.28 -3.03
N SER A 337 -2.05 -7.32 -2.00
CA SER A 337 -2.05 -8.36 -0.97
C SER A 337 -2.45 -7.80 0.39
N ARG A 338 -3.37 -8.48 1.10
CA ARG A 338 -3.77 -8.08 2.45
C ARG A 338 -2.65 -8.31 3.44
N ALA A 339 -2.03 -9.48 3.42
CA ALA A 339 -0.91 -9.80 4.29
C ALA A 339 0.43 -9.72 3.55
N GLY A 340 1.50 -9.54 4.34
CA GLY A 340 2.85 -9.45 3.81
C GLY A 340 3.93 -9.55 4.87
N SER A 341 5.18 -9.69 4.41
CA SER A 341 6.38 -9.66 5.22
C SER A 341 7.56 -9.13 4.40
N ALA A 342 8.78 -9.24 4.93
CA ALA A 342 10.00 -8.88 4.20
C ALA A 342 10.06 -9.56 2.82
N GLY A 343 10.29 -8.77 1.76
CA GLY A 343 10.33 -9.28 0.39
C GLY A 343 9.01 -9.14 -0.39
N ILE A 344 7.89 -8.80 0.26
CA ILE A 344 6.58 -8.61 -0.41
C ILE A 344 6.65 -7.50 -1.46
N GLN A 345 7.45 -6.47 -1.25
CA GLN A 345 7.63 -5.33 -2.16
C GLN A 345 8.09 -5.72 -3.56
N ARG A 346 8.62 -6.92 -3.74
CA ARG A 346 9.05 -7.45 -5.04
C ARG A 346 7.87 -7.87 -5.92
N TYR A 347 6.71 -8.12 -5.31
CA TYR A 347 5.60 -8.82 -5.96
C TYR A 347 4.24 -8.15 -5.77
N ALA A 348 4.03 -7.41 -4.68
CA ALA A 348 2.72 -6.87 -4.38
C ALA A 348 2.77 -5.48 -3.74
N ALA A 349 1.72 -4.70 -3.98
CA ALA A 349 1.27 -3.63 -3.13
C ALA A 349 0.45 -4.20 -1.97
N VAL A 350 0.24 -3.42 -0.91
CA VAL A 350 -0.60 -3.79 0.24
C VAL A 350 -1.63 -2.70 0.53
N TRP A 351 -2.62 -3.03 1.35
CA TRP A 351 -3.52 -2.02 1.95
C TRP A 351 -3.70 -2.33 3.43
N THR A 352 -4.16 -1.34 4.18
CA THR A 352 -4.33 -1.46 5.65
C THR A 352 -5.60 -2.21 6.05
N ALA A 353 -6.16 -2.98 5.13
CA ALA A 353 -7.31 -3.89 5.26
C ALA A 353 -8.58 -3.23 5.83
N ASP A 354 -9.32 -3.95 6.65
CA ASP A 354 -10.70 -3.67 7.04
C ASP A 354 -10.83 -2.54 8.08
N ASN A 355 -10.42 -1.34 7.70
CA ASN A 355 -10.40 -0.17 8.56
C ASN A 355 -11.82 0.31 8.98
N ALA A 356 -11.90 0.97 10.12
CA ALA A 356 -13.15 1.40 10.73
C ALA A 356 -13.49 2.87 10.40
N PRO A 357 -14.76 3.22 10.09
CA PRO A 357 -15.14 4.60 9.82
C PRO A 357 -15.14 5.44 11.11
N SER A 358 -14.00 6.06 11.40
CA SER A 358 -13.84 6.97 12.55
C SER A 358 -12.75 8.01 12.32
N TRP A 359 -12.83 9.12 13.05
CA TRP A 359 -11.82 10.18 13.01
C TRP A 359 -10.48 9.72 13.60
N ASP A 360 -10.50 8.78 14.55
CA ASP A 360 -9.29 8.18 15.10
C ASP A 360 -8.63 7.23 14.10
N ASP A 361 -9.43 6.45 13.37
CA ASP A 361 -8.92 5.61 12.28
C ASP A 361 -8.29 6.47 11.17
N LEU A 362 -8.94 7.57 10.78
CA LEU A 362 -8.38 8.50 9.78
C LEU A 362 -6.94 8.92 10.12
N ARG A 363 -6.66 9.23 11.40
CA ARG A 363 -5.31 9.57 11.88
C ARG A 363 -4.38 8.37 11.82
N LEU A 364 -4.87 7.21 12.28
CA LEU A 364 -4.12 5.96 12.29
C LEU A 364 -3.65 5.57 10.90
N GLN A 365 -4.48 5.73 9.87
CA GLN A 365 -4.15 5.35 8.49
C GLN A 365 -2.86 6.02 7.97
N THR A 366 -2.63 7.27 8.31
CA THR A 366 -1.40 7.97 7.92
C THR A 366 -0.17 7.35 8.60
N ALA A 367 -0.27 7.04 9.91
CA ALA A 367 0.81 6.39 10.65
C ALA A 367 1.11 4.97 10.14
N LEU A 368 0.06 4.19 9.75
CA LEU A 368 0.21 2.85 9.19
C LEU A 368 0.93 2.88 7.84
N VAL A 369 0.48 3.73 6.92
CA VAL A 369 1.07 3.80 5.57
C VAL A 369 2.51 4.31 5.61
N LEU A 370 2.83 5.29 6.45
CA LEU A 370 4.22 5.72 6.66
C LEU A 370 5.06 4.65 7.36
N GLY A 371 4.49 3.95 8.35
CA GLY A 371 5.14 2.83 9.02
C GLY A 371 5.50 1.70 8.06
N LEU A 372 4.62 1.35 7.13
CA LEU A 372 4.87 0.39 6.05
C LEU A 372 5.98 0.89 5.12
N SER A 373 5.93 2.15 4.72
CA SER A 373 6.93 2.76 3.84
C SER A 373 8.35 2.63 4.41
N VAL A 374 8.55 2.98 5.69
CA VAL A 374 9.85 2.86 6.37
C VAL A 374 10.20 1.43 6.79
N SER A 375 9.28 0.49 6.64
CA SER A 375 9.51 -0.95 6.81
C SER A 375 9.91 -1.66 5.51
N GLY A 376 10.07 -0.93 4.40
CA GLY A 376 10.40 -1.49 3.10
C GLY A 376 9.19 -1.99 2.30
N VAL A 377 8.00 -1.50 2.59
CA VAL A 377 6.76 -1.76 1.83
C VAL A 377 6.25 -0.43 1.24
N PRO A 378 6.83 0.01 0.10
CA PRO A 378 6.63 1.37 -0.40
C PRO A 378 5.28 1.60 -1.08
N TYR A 379 4.55 0.55 -1.43
CA TYR A 379 3.27 0.64 -2.12
C TYR A 379 2.13 0.20 -1.20
N ALA A 380 1.63 1.13 -0.41
CA ALA A 380 0.53 0.90 0.51
C ALA A 380 -0.62 1.88 0.25
N GLY A 381 -1.82 1.48 0.62
CA GLY A 381 -3.02 2.31 0.62
C GLY A 381 -3.98 1.92 1.73
N LEU A 382 -5.19 2.42 1.63
CA LEU A 382 -6.27 2.15 2.57
C LEU A 382 -7.59 1.96 1.80
N ASP A 383 -8.62 1.49 2.45
CA ASP A 383 -9.98 1.53 1.92
C ASP A 383 -10.58 2.93 2.13
N ILE A 384 -10.60 3.73 1.05
CA ILE A 384 -11.14 5.10 1.09
C ILE A 384 -12.63 5.05 1.45
N GLY A 385 -12.99 5.76 2.51
CA GLY A 385 -14.34 5.78 3.08
C GLY A 385 -14.54 4.77 4.19
N ALA A 386 -13.52 3.99 4.52
CA ALA A 386 -13.46 2.87 5.45
C ALA A 386 -14.33 1.66 5.03
N PHE A 387 -13.77 0.47 5.21
CA PHE A 387 -14.42 -0.79 4.82
C PHE A 387 -15.57 -1.16 5.76
N ALA A 388 -15.31 -1.16 7.08
CA ALA A 388 -16.17 -1.81 8.06
C ALA A 388 -17.57 -1.18 8.16
N GLY A 389 -18.60 -2.02 8.00
CA GLY A 389 -20.00 -1.69 8.22
C GLY A 389 -20.49 -1.99 9.65
N HIS A 390 -21.81 -1.93 9.84
CA HIS A 390 -22.45 -2.15 11.16
C HIS A 390 -22.24 -3.56 11.73
N ARG A 391 -22.01 -4.57 10.89
CA ARG A 391 -21.79 -5.96 11.33
C ARG A 391 -20.47 -6.11 12.08
N HIS A 392 -19.44 -5.39 11.64
CA HIS A 392 -18.09 -5.44 12.19
C HIS A 392 -17.86 -4.31 13.20
N TYR A 393 -18.39 -3.10 12.91
CA TYR A 393 -18.21 -1.92 13.73
C TYR A 393 -19.51 -1.10 13.82
N ARG A 394 -20.05 -0.92 15.03
CA ARG A 394 -21.11 0.06 15.26
C ARG A 394 -20.49 1.45 15.35
N SER A 395 -20.09 2.00 14.22
CA SER A 395 -19.54 3.35 14.18
C SER A 395 -20.66 4.39 14.02
N PRO A 396 -20.70 5.43 14.87
CA PRO A 396 -21.61 6.56 14.68
C PRO A 396 -21.26 7.40 13.43
N HIS A 397 -20.06 7.20 12.86
CA HIS A 397 -19.55 7.96 11.73
C HIS A 397 -19.76 7.28 10.37
N LEU A 398 -20.46 6.14 10.33
CA LEU A 398 -20.70 5.42 9.07
C LEU A 398 -21.36 6.32 8.00
N ASN A 399 -22.17 7.30 8.40
CA ASN A 399 -22.86 8.26 7.52
C ASN A 399 -22.20 9.65 7.49
N ASP A 400 -21.02 9.82 8.03
CA ASP A 400 -20.30 11.09 8.08
C ASP A 400 -19.63 11.36 6.72
N LEU A 401 -20.23 12.25 5.92
CA LEU A 401 -19.70 12.60 4.59
C LEU A 401 -18.47 13.51 4.67
N ASP A 402 -18.30 14.27 5.74
CA ASP A 402 -17.08 15.05 5.96
C ASP A 402 -15.90 14.09 6.21
N LEU A 403 -16.09 13.06 7.03
CA LEU A 403 -15.11 12.00 7.24
C LEU A 403 -14.78 11.27 5.92
N LEU A 404 -15.79 10.93 5.11
CA LEU A 404 -15.57 10.31 3.80
C LEU A 404 -14.66 11.16 2.90
N VAL A 405 -14.91 12.45 2.82
CA VAL A 405 -14.06 13.36 2.03
C VAL A 405 -12.64 13.44 2.58
N ARG A 406 -12.47 13.42 3.91
CA ARG A 406 -11.14 13.39 4.53
C ARG A 406 -10.36 12.11 4.17
N TYR A 407 -11.02 10.94 4.05
CA TYR A 407 -10.38 9.73 3.54
C TYR A 407 -9.85 9.90 2.11
N TYR A 408 -10.61 10.55 1.22
CA TYR A 408 -10.08 10.92 -0.11
C TYR A 408 -8.86 11.83 0.01
N GLN A 409 -8.92 12.85 0.88
CA GLN A 409 -7.85 13.83 1.05
C GLN A 409 -6.56 13.19 1.59
N ILE A 410 -6.61 12.38 2.65
CA ILE A 410 -5.40 11.70 3.17
C ILE A 410 -4.78 10.75 2.14
N ALA A 411 -5.61 10.11 1.33
CA ALA A 411 -5.16 9.16 0.32
C ALA A 411 -4.62 9.82 -0.97
N LEU A 412 -4.72 11.15 -1.13
CA LEU A 412 -4.32 11.86 -2.35
C LEU A 412 -2.97 11.40 -2.91
N PHE A 413 -1.98 11.20 -2.06
CA PHE A 413 -0.63 10.77 -2.45
C PHE A 413 -0.28 9.34 -2.05
N PHE A 414 -1.18 8.59 -1.42
CA PHE A 414 -0.92 7.18 -1.13
C PHE A 414 -0.78 6.40 -2.44
N PRO A 415 0.20 5.48 -2.55
CA PRO A 415 0.44 4.74 -3.78
C PRO A 415 -0.82 4.05 -4.33
N ILE A 416 -1.61 3.42 -3.48
CA ILE A 416 -2.90 2.81 -3.84
C ILE A 416 -4.03 3.75 -3.43
N PHE A 417 -4.87 4.14 -4.41
CA PHE A 417 -5.97 5.09 -4.25
C PHE A 417 -7.29 4.42 -4.62
N ARG A 418 -7.77 3.54 -3.70
CA ARG A 418 -8.90 2.65 -3.90
C ARG A 418 -10.04 2.95 -2.93
N ALA A 419 -11.25 3.22 -3.44
CA ALA A 419 -12.48 3.20 -2.63
C ALA A 419 -12.94 1.74 -2.49
N HIS A 420 -13.22 1.29 -1.25
CA HIS A 420 -13.75 -0.04 -0.96
C HIS A 420 -14.57 -0.04 0.32
N ARG A 421 -15.61 -0.89 0.39
CA ARG A 421 -16.52 -0.94 1.53
C ARG A 421 -17.32 -2.23 1.64
N ALA A 422 -17.76 -2.55 2.86
CA ALA A 422 -18.56 -3.73 3.19
C ALA A 422 -20.01 -3.64 2.66
N PRO A 423 -20.74 -4.77 2.53
CA PRO A 423 -22.07 -4.83 1.93
C PRO A 423 -23.14 -4.08 2.74
N ASP A 424 -22.95 -3.96 4.05
CA ASP A 424 -23.89 -3.29 4.97
C ASP A 424 -23.57 -1.79 5.17
N THR A 425 -22.77 -1.20 4.29
CA THR A 425 -22.53 0.24 4.22
C THR A 425 -23.42 0.91 3.18
N PRO A 426 -23.76 2.21 3.33
CA PRO A 426 -24.51 2.95 2.31
C PRO A 426 -23.76 3.00 0.97
N ASP A 427 -24.50 3.11 -0.14
CA ASP A 427 -23.91 3.45 -1.43
C ASP A 427 -23.34 4.87 -1.36
N ARG A 428 -22.08 5.03 -1.80
CA ARG A 428 -21.31 6.26 -1.68
C ARG A 428 -20.31 6.42 -2.81
N GLU A 429 -20.74 5.98 -3.99
CA GLU A 429 -20.02 6.31 -5.19
C GLU A 429 -19.97 7.83 -5.34
N ILE A 430 -18.85 8.38 -5.83
CA ILE A 430 -18.69 9.86 -5.87
C ILE A 430 -19.88 10.51 -6.58
N TYR A 431 -20.43 9.89 -7.62
CA TYR A 431 -21.59 10.41 -8.35
C TYR A 431 -22.89 10.41 -7.53
N GLU A 432 -22.97 9.68 -6.43
CA GLU A 432 -24.16 9.62 -5.54
C GLU A 432 -24.10 10.65 -4.42
N LEU A 433 -22.92 11.23 -4.17
CA LEU A 433 -22.75 12.19 -3.11
C LEU A 433 -23.53 13.49 -3.41
N PRO A 434 -24.08 14.16 -2.38
CA PRO A 434 -24.60 15.51 -2.53
C PRO A 434 -23.52 16.46 -3.05
N ASP A 435 -23.91 17.49 -3.81
CA ASP A 435 -23.04 18.35 -4.60
C ASP A 435 -21.79 18.83 -3.85
N ARG A 436 -21.96 19.35 -2.63
CA ARG A 436 -20.86 19.87 -1.81
C ARG A 436 -19.74 18.83 -1.59
N TRP A 437 -20.10 17.61 -1.22
CA TRP A 437 -19.13 16.55 -0.92
C TRP A 437 -18.61 15.90 -2.20
N ARG A 438 -19.46 15.79 -3.21
CA ARG A 438 -19.08 15.32 -4.54
C ARG A 438 -17.97 16.19 -5.13
N GLU A 439 -18.15 17.53 -5.13
CA GLU A 439 -17.13 18.45 -5.63
C GLU A 439 -15.81 18.37 -4.86
N LYS A 440 -15.85 18.22 -3.53
CA LYS A 440 -14.66 18.04 -2.71
C LYS A 440 -13.92 16.72 -3.06
N ALA A 441 -14.63 15.60 -3.15
CA ALA A 441 -14.04 14.32 -3.54
C ALA A 441 -13.49 14.37 -4.97
N LEU A 442 -14.25 14.94 -5.91
CA LEU A 442 -13.83 15.08 -7.29
C LEU A 442 -12.61 16.00 -7.45
N ARG A 443 -12.49 17.07 -6.65
CA ARG A 443 -11.27 17.91 -6.60
C ARG A 443 -10.05 17.06 -6.26
N VAL A 444 -10.16 16.14 -5.27
CA VAL A 444 -9.05 15.25 -4.90
C VAL A 444 -8.71 14.28 -6.03
N VAL A 445 -9.72 13.65 -6.65
CA VAL A 445 -9.50 12.73 -7.78
C VAL A 445 -8.84 13.46 -8.95
N ARG A 446 -9.33 14.64 -9.35
CA ARG A 446 -8.72 15.42 -10.42
C ARG A 446 -7.28 15.81 -10.11
N LEU A 447 -7.01 16.21 -8.86
CA LEU A 447 -5.66 16.54 -8.42
C LEU A 447 -4.73 15.33 -8.44
N ARG A 448 -5.24 14.15 -8.03
CA ARG A 448 -4.51 12.88 -8.17
C ARG A 448 -4.05 12.64 -9.60
N TYR A 449 -4.96 12.77 -10.57
CA TYR A 449 -4.63 12.61 -12.00
C TYR A 449 -3.67 13.68 -12.50
N ARG A 450 -3.75 14.89 -11.98
CA ARG A 450 -2.77 15.94 -12.28
C ARG A 450 -1.36 15.59 -11.83
N PHE A 451 -1.22 14.91 -10.68
CA PHE A 451 0.06 14.45 -10.14
C PHE A 451 0.53 13.07 -10.67
N LEU A 452 -0.23 12.39 -11.53
CA LEU A 452 0.16 11.05 -12.01
C LEU A 452 1.57 11.00 -12.60
N PRO A 453 2.03 11.93 -13.46
CA PRO A 453 3.39 11.88 -13.99
C PRO A 453 4.46 11.96 -12.89
N TYR A 454 4.22 12.77 -11.85
CA TYR A 454 5.11 12.86 -10.70
C TYR A 454 5.12 11.54 -9.90
N LEU A 455 3.96 11.01 -9.58
CA LEU A 455 3.83 9.74 -8.85
C LEU A 455 4.45 8.57 -9.63
N SER A 456 4.25 8.54 -10.95
CA SER A 456 4.85 7.54 -11.84
C SER A 456 6.38 7.62 -11.86
N ALA A 457 6.94 8.85 -11.84
CA ALA A 457 8.37 9.04 -11.70
C ALA A 457 8.91 8.59 -10.33
N LEU A 458 8.14 8.79 -9.25
CA LEU A 458 8.51 8.30 -7.91
C LEU A 458 8.43 6.77 -7.80
N VAL A 459 7.50 6.11 -8.51
CA VAL A 459 7.49 4.65 -8.64
C VAL A 459 8.76 4.15 -9.33
N LEU A 460 9.21 4.83 -10.39
CA LEU A 460 10.47 4.51 -11.05
C LEU A 460 11.67 4.69 -10.10
N GLU A 461 11.71 5.78 -9.32
CA GLU A 461 12.74 6.02 -8.32
C GLU A 461 12.75 4.91 -7.23
N ALA A 462 11.56 4.47 -6.79
CA ALA A 462 11.47 3.37 -5.84
C ALA A 462 11.99 2.05 -6.42
N HIS A 463 11.64 1.75 -7.67
CA HIS A 463 12.07 0.55 -8.37
C HIS A 463 13.60 0.54 -8.64
N GLU A 464 14.16 1.64 -9.11
CA GLU A 464 15.57 1.71 -9.50
C GLU A 464 16.52 2.00 -8.32
N GLU A 465 16.07 2.86 -7.38
CA GLU A 465 16.95 3.39 -6.33
C GLU A 465 16.57 2.93 -4.90
N GLY A 466 15.43 2.28 -4.71
CA GLY A 466 14.96 1.87 -3.38
C GLY A 466 14.58 3.07 -2.50
N ARG A 467 13.96 4.09 -3.08
CA ARG A 467 13.46 5.25 -2.34
C ARG A 467 11.94 5.22 -2.34
N PRO A 468 11.28 5.06 -1.19
CA PRO A 468 9.82 5.03 -1.13
C PRO A 468 9.18 6.33 -1.63
N LEU A 469 7.93 6.27 -2.12
CA LEU A 469 7.18 7.45 -2.53
C LEU A 469 6.89 8.38 -1.36
N LEU A 470 6.44 7.81 -0.25
CA LEU A 470 6.12 8.54 0.97
C LEU A 470 7.26 8.42 1.97
N ARG A 471 7.70 9.52 2.54
CA ARG A 471 8.87 9.58 3.42
C ARG A 471 8.55 10.44 4.63
N PRO A 472 8.68 9.94 5.87
CA PRO A 472 8.65 10.78 7.05
C PRO A 472 9.62 11.96 6.93
N LEU A 473 9.33 13.07 7.58
CA LEU A 473 10.19 14.26 7.53
C LEU A 473 11.61 13.96 7.99
N ALA A 474 11.79 13.05 8.94
CA ALA A 474 13.09 12.61 9.44
C ALA A 474 14.00 11.99 8.35
N CYS A 475 13.45 11.50 7.23
CA CYS A 475 14.27 11.00 6.12
C CYS A 475 15.15 12.08 5.46
N TYR A 476 14.76 13.36 5.58
CA TYR A 476 15.48 14.50 5.04
C TYR A 476 15.99 15.49 6.10
N HIS A 477 15.41 15.43 7.30
CA HIS A 477 15.68 16.35 8.40
C HIS A 477 15.95 15.56 9.69
N GLN A 478 16.80 14.52 9.59
CA GLN A 478 17.13 13.65 10.74
C GLN A 478 17.79 14.43 11.88
N ASP A 479 18.43 15.56 11.59
CA ASP A 479 19.05 16.47 12.56
C ASP A 479 18.04 17.40 13.27
N ASP A 480 16.75 17.34 12.95
CA ASP A 480 15.67 18.11 13.57
C ASP A 480 14.78 17.22 14.46
N GLU A 481 14.92 17.35 15.77
CA GLU A 481 14.17 16.52 16.75
C GLU A 481 12.65 16.71 16.66
N ASN A 482 12.16 17.85 16.14
CA ASN A 482 10.72 18.09 16.01
C ASN A 482 10.04 17.11 15.06
N VAL A 483 10.76 16.53 14.11
CA VAL A 483 10.15 15.70 13.05
C VAL A 483 10.20 14.19 13.34
N HIS A 484 10.90 13.74 14.39
CA HIS A 484 11.13 12.32 14.62
C HIS A 484 9.85 11.52 14.93
N ALA A 485 8.88 12.13 15.58
CA ALA A 485 7.59 11.49 15.89
C ALA A 485 6.43 11.91 14.96
N MET A 486 6.68 12.81 14.00
CA MET A 486 5.64 13.31 13.10
C MET A 486 5.18 12.24 12.11
N TYR A 487 3.88 11.97 12.08
CA TYR A 487 3.22 11.09 11.12
C TYR A 487 2.09 11.79 10.35
N ASP A 488 1.72 12.99 10.77
CA ASP A 488 0.60 13.76 10.23
C ASP A 488 1.03 14.74 9.12
N GLU A 489 2.30 14.78 8.82
CA GLU A 489 2.90 15.44 7.66
C GLU A 489 4.11 14.64 7.17
N TYR A 490 4.28 14.63 5.84
CA TYR A 490 5.29 13.78 5.22
C TYR A 490 5.69 14.28 3.83
N TYR A 491 6.85 13.85 3.38
CA TYR A 491 7.29 14.07 2.02
C TYR A 491 6.63 13.10 1.04
N VAL A 492 6.23 13.62 -0.11
CA VAL A 492 5.91 12.87 -1.33
C VAL A 492 7.08 13.06 -2.30
N GLY A 493 7.91 12.05 -2.44
CA GLY A 493 9.21 12.17 -3.13
C GLY A 493 10.12 13.19 -2.46
N PRO A 494 11.02 13.83 -3.23
CA PRO A 494 11.97 14.80 -2.68
C PRO A 494 11.42 16.24 -2.56
N TYR A 495 10.28 16.55 -3.20
CA TYR A 495 9.92 17.95 -3.49
C TYR A 495 8.62 18.42 -2.84
N ILE A 496 7.72 17.54 -2.47
CA ILE A 496 6.42 17.90 -1.88
C ILE A 496 6.40 17.53 -0.41
N LEU A 497 5.99 18.46 0.45
CA LEU A 497 5.50 18.19 1.80
C LEU A 497 3.98 18.26 1.76
N TYR A 498 3.33 17.21 2.24
CA TYR A 498 1.89 17.14 2.37
C TYR A 498 1.49 16.99 3.84
N ALA A 499 0.59 17.86 4.29
CA ALA A 499 0.12 17.91 5.67
C ALA A 499 -1.42 17.75 5.72
N PRO A 500 -1.97 16.54 5.47
CA PRO A 500 -3.41 16.33 5.37
C PRO A 500 -4.16 16.75 6.62
N LEU A 501 -5.41 17.17 6.45
CA LEU A 501 -6.30 17.45 7.56
C LEU A 501 -6.82 16.15 8.15
N LEU A 502 -6.52 15.90 9.43
CA LEU A 502 -6.85 14.67 10.15
C LEU A 502 -8.00 14.84 11.16
N GLY A 503 -8.75 15.90 11.04
CA GLY A 503 -9.87 16.26 11.91
C GLY A 503 -11.01 16.93 11.13
N ARG A 504 -11.99 17.45 11.88
CA ARG A 504 -13.14 18.20 11.33
C ARG A 504 -12.77 19.62 10.92
N GLU A 505 -11.73 20.16 11.52
CA GLU A 505 -11.24 21.50 11.28
C GLU A 505 -10.67 21.62 9.87
N ASP A 506 -10.90 22.76 9.21
CA ASP A 506 -10.34 23.08 7.91
C ASP A 506 -8.94 23.72 8.00
N ARG A 507 -8.44 23.90 9.23
CA ARG A 507 -7.14 24.49 9.53
C ARG A 507 -6.39 23.71 10.59
N ARG A 508 -5.07 23.66 10.43
CA ARG A 508 -4.13 23.08 11.39
C ARG A 508 -2.77 23.78 11.33
N PRO A 509 -1.97 23.73 12.39
CA PRO A 509 -0.55 24.06 12.29
C PRO A 509 0.17 23.03 11.37
N VAL A 510 1.09 23.53 10.56
CA VAL A 510 1.98 22.76 9.67
C VAL A 510 3.41 23.17 9.96
N TYR A 511 4.29 22.22 10.13
CA TYR A 511 5.71 22.44 10.33
C TYR A 511 6.44 22.39 9.00
N LEU A 512 7.06 23.47 8.60
CA LEU A 512 7.97 23.51 7.46
C LEU A 512 9.41 23.42 7.98
N PRO A 513 10.12 22.29 7.77
CA PRO A 513 11.50 22.13 8.21
C PRO A 513 12.45 23.10 7.54
N ARG A 514 13.71 23.13 7.98
CA ARG A 514 14.76 23.99 7.41
C ARG A 514 14.79 23.94 5.88
N GLY A 515 14.78 25.09 5.24
CA GLY A 515 14.79 25.29 3.80
C GLY A 515 13.71 26.27 3.36
N ARG A 516 13.70 26.53 2.07
CA ARG A 516 12.72 27.44 1.47
C ARG A 516 11.57 26.66 0.85
N TRP A 517 10.35 27.12 1.10
CA TRP A 517 9.10 26.46 0.74
C TRP A 517 8.17 27.39 -0.01
N ALA A 518 7.38 26.86 -0.91
CA ALA A 518 6.28 27.59 -1.55
C ALA A 518 4.96 26.85 -1.32
N ASP A 519 3.92 27.56 -0.94
CA ASP A 519 2.56 27.02 -0.96
C ASP A 519 2.14 26.75 -2.41
N PHE A 520 1.69 25.53 -2.67
CA PHE A 520 1.35 25.05 -4.02
C PHE A 520 0.22 25.88 -4.68
N TRP A 521 -0.73 26.35 -3.87
CA TRP A 521 -1.92 27.03 -4.36
C TRP A 521 -1.68 28.51 -4.65
N SER A 522 -1.09 29.20 -3.68
CA SER A 522 -0.89 30.66 -3.72
C SER A 522 0.48 31.09 -4.25
N GLY A 523 1.46 30.18 -4.24
CA GLY A 523 2.87 30.51 -4.52
C GLY A 523 3.57 31.27 -3.39
N ARG A 524 2.87 31.55 -2.27
CA ARG A 524 3.48 32.24 -1.12
C ARG A 524 4.67 31.44 -0.58
N THR A 525 5.78 32.13 -0.36
CA THR A 525 7.02 31.51 0.11
C THR A 525 7.22 31.66 1.61
N TYR A 526 7.92 30.67 2.19
CA TYR A 526 8.27 30.60 3.61
C TYR A 526 9.72 30.17 3.76
N GLU A 527 10.37 30.63 4.82
CA GLU A 527 11.71 30.17 5.23
C GLU A 527 11.57 29.36 6.51
N GLY A 528 11.90 28.07 6.45
CA GLY A 528 11.87 27.16 7.60
C GLY A 528 13.21 27.14 8.35
N PRO A 529 13.23 26.64 9.61
CA PRO A 529 12.12 25.96 10.29
C PRO A 529 11.05 26.92 10.81
N ILE A 530 9.79 26.66 10.53
CA ILE A 530 8.67 27.52 10.94
C ILE A 530 7.36 26.72 11.07
N TRP A 531 6.53 27.09 12.04
CA TRP A 531 5.13 26.67 12.12
C TRP A 531 4.25 27.71 11.42
N ILE A 532 3.38 27.24 10.54
CA ILE A 532 2.40 28.07 9.83
C ILE A 532 1.01 27.46 9.99
N GLU A 533 -0.04 28.23 9.70
CA GLU A 533 -1.39 27.70 9.52
C GLU A 533 -1.64 27.47 8.02
N ASN A 534 -2.21 26.31 7.65
CA ASN A 534 -2.55 26.02 6.27
C ASN A 534 -3.63 26.97 5.73
N ALA A 535 -3.53 27.31 4.45
CA ALA A 535 -4.48 28.18 3.76
C ALA A 535 -5.54 27.41 2.93
N ASP A 536 -5.30 26.14 2.60
CA ASP A 536 -6.18 25.30 1.78
C ASP A 536 -6.50 23.98 2.49
N GLU A 537 -7.64 23.34 2.16
CA GLU A 537 -8.03 22.01 2.67
C GLU A 537 -7.09 20.88 2.22
N LEU A 538 -6.24 21.13 1.24
CA LEU A 538 -5.17 20.24 0.75
C LEU A 538 -3.82 20.94 0.93
N PRO A 539 -3.24 20.93 2.13
CA PRO A 539 -2.00 21.63 2.43
C PRO A 539 -0.80 20.96 1.73
N ILE A 540 -0.40 21.51 0.59
CA ILE A 540 0.71 21.05 -0.24
C ILE A 540 1.76 22.16 -0.29
N TYR A 541 2.97 21.83 0.12
CA TYR A 541 4.11 22.75 0.07
C TYR A 541 5.21 22.19 -0.80
N VAL A 542 5.79 23.04 -1.63
CA VAL A 542 6.83 22.67 -2.59
C VAL A 542 8.18 23.16 -2.06
N LYS A 543 9.14 22.26 -1.95
CA LYS A 543 10.50 22.58 -1.50
C LYS A 543 11.30 23.24 -2.61
N GLU A 544 12.17 24.20 -2.27
CA GLU A 544 13.12 24.78 -3.21
C GLU A 544 14.02 23.70 -3.85
N GLY A 545 14.32 23.87 -5.12
CA GLY A 545 14.95 22.86 -5.97
C GLY A 545 13.96 21.90 -6.62
N ALA A 546 12.66 22.17 -6.53
CA ALA A 546 11.65 21.30 -7.11
C ALA A 546 11.57 21.38 -8.64
N LEU A 547 11.37 20.20 -9.24
CA LEU A 547 10.92 20.00 -10.61
C LEU A 547 9.85 18.92 -10.58
N ILE A 548 8.59 19.30 -10.83
CA ILE A 548 7.43 18.42 -10.68
C ILE A 548 6.68 18.36 -12.02
N PRO A 549 6.69 17.22 -12.72
CA PRO A 549 5.87 17.02 -13.90
C PRO A 549 4.41 16.82 -13.49
N LEU A 550 3.50 17.48 -14.18
CA LEU A 550 2.05 17.45 -13.96
C LEU A 550 1.34 17.07 -15.26
N SER A 551 0.27 16.29 -15.17
CA SER A 551 -0.55 15.98 -16.33
C SER A 551 -1.28 17.22 -16.85
N ALA A 552 -1.31 17.39 -18.16
CA ALA A 552 -2.07 18.43 -18.86
C ALA A 552 -2.72 17.85 -20.12
N GLU A 553 -3.70 18.57 -20.69
CA GLU A 553 -4.39 18.12 -21.88
C GLU A 553 -3.39 17.98 -23.06
N GLY A 554 -3.22 16.75 -23.54
CA GLY A 554 -2.32 16.44 -24.66
C GLY A 554 -0.82 16.50 -24.32
N GLY A 555 -0.42 16.71 -23.05
CA GLY A 555 1.01 16.82 -22.71
C GLY A 555 1.28 16.94 -21.22
N LEU A 556 2.36 17.64 -20.87
CA LEU A 556 2.81 17.87 -19.51
C LEU A 556 2.89 19.36 -19.20
N ASP A 557 2.60 19.71 -17.94
CA ASP A 557 3.11 20.93 -17.33
C ASP A 557 4.31 20.58 -16.44
N PHE A 558 5.18 21.56 -16.22
CA PHE A 558 6.25 21.43 -15.25
C PHE A 558 6.16 22.55 -14.21
N LEU A 559 6.10 22.16 -12.94
CA LEU A 559 6.18 23.10 -11.83
C LEU A 559 7.61 23.15 -11.32
N LEU A 560 8.16 24.37 -11.26
CA LEU A 560 9.52 24.65 -10.83
C LEU A 560 9.50 25.58 -9.62
N PHE A 561 10.37 25.32 -8.64
CA PHE A 561 10.62 26.24 -7.54
C PHE A 561 12.11 26.28 -7.21
N GLY A 562 12.74 27.43 -7.36
CA GLY A 562 14.20 27.57 -7.26
C GLY A 562 14.93 26.86 -8.42
N ALA A 563 16.23 26.65 -8.27
CA ALA A 563 17.09 26.02 -9.28
C ALA A 563 17.54 24.62 -8.85
N GLY A 564 17.97 23.79 -9.83
CA GLY A 564 18.64 22.51 -9.58
C GLY A 564 17.73 21.27 -9.50
N GLY A 565 16.44 21.39 -9.80
CA GLY A 565 15.52 20.24 -9.84
C GLY A 565 15.88 19.24 -10.93
N ARG A 566 15.76 17.95 -10.61
CA ARG A 566 15.99 16.85 -11.57
C ARG A 566 15.03 15.71 -11.32
N MET A 567 14.46 15.14 -12.39
CA MET A 567 13.58 13.98 -12.31
C MET A 567 13.68 13.11 -13.56
N LYS A 568 13.68 11.79 -13.37
CA LYS A 568 13.58 10.81 -14.45
C LYS A 568 12.11 10.40 -14.60
N LEU A 569 11.56 10.58 -15.79
CA LEU A 569 10.20 10.15 -16.14
C LEU A 569 10.17 8.65 -16.46
N ARG A 570 8.98 8.04 -16.42
CA ARG A 570 8.80 6.60 -16.62
C ARG A 570 9.30 6.09 -17.99
N ASP A 571 9.24 6.90 -19.03
CA ASP A 571 9.76 6.58 -20.35
C ASP A 571 11.29 6.77 -20.49
N GLY A 572 11.96 7.06 -19.39
CA GLY A 572 13.41 7.26 -19.34
C GLY A 572 13.87 8.69 -19.61
N THR A 573 12.97 9.60 -20.01
CA THR A 573 13.31 11.03 -20.18
C THR A 573 13.77 11.62 -18.85
N VAL A 574 14.92 12.30 -18.85
CA VAL A 574 15.38 13.08 -17.70
C VAL A 574 15.04 14.55 -17.91
N ALA A 575 14.31 15.11 -16.95
CA ALA A 575 14.01 16.53 -16.87
C ALA A 575 14.93 17.21 -15.84
N GLU A 576 15.54 18.32 -16.19
CA GLU A 576 16.43 19.08 -15.33
C GLU A 576 16.15 20.58 -15.44
N HIS A 577 16.23 21.27 -14.31
CA HIS A 577 16.18 22.72 -14.26
C HIS A 577 17.62 23.25 -14.20
N ARG A 578 18.11 23.78 -15.33
CA ARG A 578 19.48 24.32 -15.50
C ARG A 578 19.42 25.74 -16.08
N ASP A 579 20.31 26.59 -15.63
CA ASP A 579 20.51 27.97 -16.19
C ASP A 579 19.21 28.79 -16.30
N GLY A 580 18.28 28.57 -15.35
CA GLY A 580 16.97 29.20 -15.34
C GLY A 580 15.92 28.62 -16.28
N GLY A 581 16.27 27.55 -17.05
CA GLY A 581 15.38 26.86 -17.99
C GLY A 581 15.16 25.39 -17.67
N LEU A 582 14.13 24.82 -18.28
CA LEU A 582 13.82 23.40 -18.29
C LEU A 582 14.51 22.73 -19.49
N VAL A 583 15.27 21.66 -19.24
CA VAL A 583 15.93 20.85 -20.27
C VAL A 583 15.49 19.40 -20.13
N LEU A 584 15.17 18.75 -21.24
CA LEU A 584 14.75 17.34 -21.30
C LEU A 584 15.71 16.54 -22.20
N THR A 585 15.98 15.29 -21.84
CA THR A 585 16.80 14.39 -22.69
C THR A 585 16.06 13.90 -23.93
N SER A 586 14.72 14.03 -23.96
CA SER A 586 13.88 13.74 -25.11
C SER A 586 12.73 14.74 -25.21
N PRO A 587 12.33 15.18 -26.42
CA PRO A 587 11.24 16.13 -26.57
C PRO A 587 9.92 15.63 -25.98
N LYS A 588 9.19 16.52 -25.31
CA LYS A 588 7.85 16.31 -24.76
C LYS A 588 6.94 17.45 -25.17
N HIS A 589 5.65 17.17 -25.36
CA HIS A 589 4.67 18.23 -25.48
C HIS A 589 4.49 18.90 -24.11
N ILE A 590 4.94 20.15 -24.00
CA ILE A 590 4.86 20.94 -22.78
C ILE A 590 3.79 22.01 -22.99
N ASN A 591 2.76 22.01 -22.13
CA ASN A 591 1.71 23.02 -22.20
C ASN A 591 2.16 24.30 -21.47
N GLU A 592 2.55 24.16 -20.22
CA GLU A 592 2.99 25.28 -19.40
C GLU A 592 4.22 24.93 -18.54
N VAL A 593 5.07 25.91 -18.27
CA VAL A 593 6.03 25.91 -17.18
C VAL A 593 5.54 26.88 -16.12
N ILE A 594 5.31 26.35 -14.91
CA ILE A 594 4.80 27.08 -13.75
C ILE A 594 5.98 27.32 -12.81
N ARG A 595 6.38 28.57 -12.62
CA ARG A 595 7.43 28.95 -11.66
C ARG A 595 6.81 29.49 -10.40
N LEU A 596 7.16 28.90 -9.26
CA LEU A 596 6.81 29.43 -7.94
C LEU A 596 7.90 30.36 -7.44
N GLY A 597 7.51 31.44 -6.78
CA GLY A 597 8.41 32.45 -6.24
C GLY A 597 7.61 33.58 -5.61
N GLU A 598 8.15 34.81 -5.57
CA GLU A 598 7.41 36.01 -5.09
C GLU A 598 6.09 36.22 -5.86
N ARG A 599 6.06 35.76 -7.11
CA ARG A 599 4.85 35.65 -7.95
C ARG A 599 4.83 34.30 -8.62
N VAL A 600 3.62 33.78 -8.89
CA VAL A 600 3.43 32.59 -9.72
C VAL A 600 3.48 33.02 -11.18
N GLU A 601 4.50 32.57 -11.90
CA GLU A 601 4.65 32.83 -13.33
C GLU A 601 4.19 31.59 -14.10
N ARG A 602 3.40 31.80 -15.16
CA ARG A 602 2.96 30.77 -16.08
C ARG A 602 3.45 31.09 -17.49
N ILE A 603 4.33 30.24 -18.00
CA ILE A 603 4.91 30.36 -19.33
C ILE A 603 4.24 29.33 -20.24
N ARG A 604 3.38 29.77 -21.14
CA ARG A 604 2.77 28.91 -22.15
C ARG A 604 3.81 28.50 -23.18
N VAL A 605 3.91 27.23 -23.44
CA VAL A 605 4.82 26.65 -24.43
C VAL A 605 4.02 26.09 -25.60
N GLY A 606 3.04 25.20 -25.34
CA GLY A 606 2.13 24.66 -26.34
C GLY A 606 2.82 23.91 -27.50
N ALA A 607 4.01 23.36 -27.25
CA ALA A 607 4.82 22.73 -28.27
C ALA A 607 5.56 21.50 -27.78
N SER A 608 5.93 20.61 -28.69
CA SER A 608 6.86 19.53 -28.41
C SER A 608 8.29 20.07 -28.46
N THR A 609 8.96 20.04 -27.31
CA THR A 609 10.31 20.61 -27.15
C THR A 609 11.12 19.84 -26.11
N ASP A 610 12.43 19.95 -26.21
CA ASP A 610 13.39 19.45 -25.20
C ASP A 610 13.97 20.59 -24.34
N ARG A 611 13.63 21.85 -24.64
CA ARG A 611 14.15 23.01 -23.89
C ARG A 611 13.13 24.14 -23.80
N VAL A 612 13.00 24.70 -22.59
CA VAL A 612 12.25 25.93 -22.30
C VAL A 612 13.14 26.86 -21.46
N ILE A 613 13.36 28.06 -21.91
CA ILE A 613 14.22 29.09 -21.25
C ILE A 613 13.37 30.01 -20.42
#